data_ec7f1729aae4164678bad279461bd5f1
#
_entry.id   ec7f1729aae4164678bad279461bd5f1
#
_cell.length_a   1.000
_cell.length_b   1.000
_cell.length_c   1.000
_cell.angle_alpha   90.00
_cell.angle_beta   90.00
_cell.angle_gamma   90.00
#
_symmetry.space_group_name_H-M   'P 1'
#
loop_
_entity.id
_entity.type
_entity.pdbx_description
1 polymer ?
#
loop_
_entity_poly.entity_id
_entity_poly.type
_entity_poly.pdbx_seq_one_letter_code
_entity_poly.pdbx_strand_id
1 'polypeptide(L)'
;MEIENQSSGDEYLLNLFLTEEGIANPAIWYKRLRDESPVFESSSGAIFLSRYSDCRTLFRDNRLGKDDREGPGGSALPRDESEEVKAYRKELSENRGDSSPSMLFLNPPDHTRLRALVSRAFTPKRVDSMRASITSLTEDCLDNLAENGGGDAMEILGFLPVNVIGELVGVPKSDWDYFRPLVTAGVASLEAAPSLDELKASTAAFIEMNEYFTQLLAERKESPRDDL
;
A
#
# COMPACT_ATOMS: atom_id res chain seq x y z
N MET A 1 0.59 -36.80 6.68
CA MET A 1 1.74 -36.08 6.06
C MET A 1 1.41 -34.62 5.73
N GLU A 2 0.13 -34.22 5.75
CA GLU A 2 -0.33 -32.85 5.48
C GLU A 2 -0.35 -31.93 6.72
N ILE A 3 -0.50 -32.46 7.92
CA ILE A 3 -0.67 -31.68 9.16
C ILE A 3 0.67 -31.13 9.70
N GLU A 4 1.81 -31.83 9.50
CA GLU A 4 3.12 -31.35 9.94
C GLU A 4 3.63 -30.17 9.10
N ASN A 5 3.22 -30.06 7.85
CA ASN A 5 3.67 -28.99 6.94
C ASN A 5 2.92 -27.66 7.18
N GLN A 6 1.71 -27.73 7.72
CA GLN A 6 0.90 -26.55 8.07
C GLN A 6 1.51 -25.78 9.26
N SER A 7 1.98 -26.49 10.27
CA SER A 7 2.62 -25.90 11.46
C SER A 7 3.90 -25.13 11.13
N SER A 8 4.74 -25.65 10.23
CA SER A 8 6.02 -25.01 9.85
C SER A 8 5.83 -23.74 9.04
N GLY A 9 4.88 -23.73 8.09
CA GLY A 9 4.59 -22.57 7.27
C GLY A 9 4.06 -21.39 8.10
N ASP A 10 3.16 -21.65 9.03
CA ASP A 10 2.63 -20.65 9.96
C ASP A 10 3.72 -20.08 10.86
N GLU A 11 4.62 -20.92 11.39
CA GLU A 11 5.76 -20.49 12.18
C GLU A 11 6.66 -19.54 11.38
N TYR A 12 6.96 -19.88 10.12
CA TYR A 12 7.80 -19.06 9.25
C TYR A 12 7.15 -17.70 8.94
N LEU A 13 5.82 -17.65 8.73
CA LEU A 13 5.11 -16.39 8.54
C LEU A 13 5.12 -15.52 9.80
N LEU A 14 4.87 -16.10 10.97
CA LEU A 14 4.89 -15.37 12.23
C LEU A 14 6.28 -14.80 12.51
N ASN A 15 7.34 -15.60 12.30
CA ASN A 15 8.70 -15.10 12.44
C ASN A 15 9.00 -13.97 11.44
N LEU A 16 8.65 -14.14 10.17
CA LEU A 16 8.92 -13.17 9.09
C LEU A 16 8.29 -11.80 9.38
N PHE A 17 7.05 -11.77 9.84
CA PHE A 17 6.27 -10.54 9.93
C PHE A 17 6.15 -9.95 11.34
N LEU A 18 6.42 -10.74 12.40
CA LEU A 18 6.14 -10.33 13.77
C LEU A 18 7.36 -10.32 14.69
N THR A 19 8.53 -10.75 14.24
CA THR A 19 9.75 -10.71 15.04
C THR A 19 10.73 -9.67 14.52
N GLU A 20 11.48 -9.05 15.42
CA GLU A 20 12.55 -8.11 15.05
C GLU A 20 13.59 -8.75 14.12
N GLU A 21 13.96 -10.02 14.39
CA GLU A 21 14.90 -10.77 13.55
C GLU A 21 14.31 -11.02 12.15
N GLY A 22 13.04 -11.40 12.06
CA GLY A 22 12.38 -11.65 10.79
C GLY A 22 12.28 -10.40 9.92
N ILE A 23 11.95 -9.26 10.54
CA ILE A 23 11.87 -7.97 9.87
C ILE A 23 13.26 -7.51 9.42
N ALA A 24 14.30 -7.68 10.27
CA ALA A 24 15.68 -7.31 9.95
C ALA A 24 16.32 -8.22 8.88
N ASN A 25 15.99 -9.52 8.86
CA ASN A 25 16.58 -10.53 7.98
C ASN A 25 15.52 -11.40 7.29
N PRO A 26 14.63 -10.84 6.49
CA PRO A 26 13.49 -11.56 5.90
C PRO A 26 13.91 -12.65 4.92
N ALA A 27 15.09 -12.53 4.31
CA ALA A 27 15.59 -13.45 3.28
C ALA A 27 15.69 -14.91 3.76
N ILE A 28 16.02 -15.13 5.03
CA ILE A 28 16.15 -16.47 5.63
C ILE A 28 14.79 -17.14 5.68
N TRP A 29 13.76 -16.43 6.12
CA TRP A 29 12.40 -16.92 6.26
C TRP A 29 11.73 -17.14 4.91
N TYR A 30 11.91 -16.22 3.95
CA TYR A 30 11.47 -16.44 2.58
C TYR A 30 12.15 -17.65 1.93
N LYS A 31 13.42 -17.91 2.25
CA LYS A 31 14.10 -19.12 1.76
C LYS A 31 13.46 -20.39 2.34
N ARG A 32 13.22 -20.43 3.64
CA ARG A 32 12.54 -21.57 4.29
C ARG A 32 11.15 -21.81 3.71
N LEU A 33 10.34 -20.76 3.55
CA LEU A 33 9.02 -20.86 2.90
C LEU A 33 9.13 -21.47 1.51
N ARG A 34 10.10 -21.04 0.68
CA ARG A 34 10.26 -21.59 -0.68
C ARG A 34 10.72 -23.04 -0.70
N ASP A 35 11.57 -23.43 0.21
CA ASP A 35 12.21 -24.75 0.20
C ASP A 35 11.35 -25.80 0.91
N GLU A 36 10.68 -25.44 2.01
CA GLU A 36 10.00 -26.35 2.91
C GLU A 36 8.47 -26.28 2.80
N SER A 37 7.90 -25.08 2.57
CA SER A 37 6.45 -24.86 2.50
C SER A 37 6.09 -23.91 1.34
N PRO A 38 6.41 -24.25 0.08
CA PRO A 38 6.26 -23.34 -1.05
C PRO A 38 4.82 -22.95 -1.38
N VAL A 39 3.88 -23.84 -1.09
CA VAL A 39 2.43 -23.63 -1.17
C VAL A 39 1.84 -24.32 0.05
N PHE A 40 1.15 -23.57 0.88
CA PHE A 40 0.47 -24.15 2.05
C PHE A 40 -0.77 -23.35 2.43
N GLU A 41 -1.70 -23.99 3.09
CA GLU A 41 -2.86 -23.39 3.72
C GLU A 41 -2.51 -23.08 5.18
N SER A 42 -2.60 -21.82 5.55
CA SER A 42 -2.38 -21.35 6.91
C SER A 42 -3.55 -21.74 7.82
N SER A 43 -3.32 -21.75 9.13
CA SER A 43 -4.38 -21.91 10.14
C SER A 43 -5.44 -20.80 10.09
N SER A 44 -5.15 -19.68 9.46
CA SER A 44 -6.12 -18.62 9.15
C SER A 44 -7.05 -18.94 7.96
N GLY A 45 -6.82 -20.05 7.26
CA GLY A 45 -7.51 -20.41 6.02
C GLY A 45 -6.97 -19.71 4.77
N ALA A 46 -5.95 -18.88 4.90
CA ALA A 46 -5.30 -18.25 3.76
C ALA A 46 -4.29 -19.20 3.09
N ILE A 47 -4.24 -19.19 1.75
CA ILE A 47 -3.26 -19.96 0.99
C ILE A 47 -2.07 -19.05 0.66
N PHE A 48 -0.88 -19.48 1.09
CA PHE A 48 0.37 -18.76 0.85
C PHE A 48 1.18 -19.41 -0.26
N LEU A 49 1.76 -18.57 -1.10
CA LEU A 49 2.63 -18.95 -2.20
C LEU A 49 3.95 -18.20 -2.05
N SER A 50 5.08 -18.90 -2.11
CA SER A 50 6.41 -18.28 -1.96
C SER A 50 7.30 -18.41 -3.19
N ARG A 51 6.99 -19.30 -4.15
CA ARG A 51 7.77 -19.44 -5.40
C ARG A 51 7.31 -18.41 -6.42
N TYR A 52 8.26 -17.80 -7.11
CA TYR A 52 7.99 -16.82 -8.18
C TYR A 52 7.05 -17.36 -9.26
N SER A 53 7.24 -18.62 -9.70
CA SER A 53 6.39 -19.26 -10.71
C SER A 53 4.93 -19.31 -10.31
N ASP A 54 4.67 -19.65 -9.04
CA ASP A 54 3.32 -19.84 -8.49
C ASP A 54 2.66 -18.48 -8.30
N CYS A 55 3.37 -17.52 -7.71
CA CYS A 55 2.90 -16.13 -7.57
C CYS A 55 2.58 -15.52 -8.95
N ARG A 56 3.47 -15.71 -9.94
CA ARG A 56 3.25 -15.21 -11.30
C ARG A 56 2.02 -15.82 -11.96
N THR A 57 1.76 -17.11 -11.73
CA THR A 57 0.59 -17.82 -12.25
C THR A 57 -0.68 -17.26 -11.60
N LEU A 58 -0.68 -17.12 -10.27
CA LEU A 58 -1.80 -16.59 -9.51
C LEU A 58 -2.15 -15.16 -9.94
N PHE A 59 -1.17 -14.26 -10.06
CA PHE A 59 -1.41 -12.86 -10.48
C PHE A 59 -1.97 -12.70 -11.90
N ARG A 60 -1.90 -13.74 -12.72
CA ARG A 60 -2.45 -13.77 -14.09
C ARG A 60 -3.78 -14.50 -14.20
N ASP A 61 -4.25 -15.10 -13.13
CA ASP A 61 -5.49 -15.85 -13.13
C ASP A 61 -6.69 -14.92 -12.94
N ASN A 62 -7.42 -14.69 -14.03
CA ASN A 62 -8.60 -13.81 -14.04
C ASN A 62 -9.79 -14.35 -13.22
N ARG A 63 -9.71 -15.59 -12.72
CA ARG A 63 -10.74 -16.15 -11.83
C ARG A 63 -10.62 -15.65 -10.40
N LEU A 64 -9.46 -15.07 -10.05
CA LEU A 64 -9.20 -14.55 -8.71
C LEU A 64 -9.59 -13.08 -8.61
N GLY A 65 -10.35 -12.76 -7.59
CA GLY A 65 -10.75 -11.39 -7.26
C GLY A 65 -9.85 -10.76 -6.20
N LYS A 66 -10.08 -9.47 -5.97
CA LYS A 66 -9.40 -8.67 -4.94
C LYS A 66 -10.38 -7.95 -4.02
N ASP A 67 -11.67 -8.10 -4.27
CA ASP A 67 -12.69 -7.43 -3.49
C ASP A 67 -12.87 -8.13 -2.14
N ASP A 68 -12.48 -7.46 -1.08
CA ASP A 68 -12.55 -7.97 0.29
C ASP A 68 -14.00 -8.14 0.79
N ARG A 69 -14.97 -7.50 0.12
CA ARG A 69 -16.40 -7.67 0.41
C ARG A 69 -16.93 -9.03 -0.05
N GLU A 70 -16.26 -9.66 -1.01
CA GLU A 70 -16.59 -10.96 -1.57
C GLU A 70 -15.75 -12.10 -0.97
N GLY A 71 -14.73 -11.77 -0.17
CA GLY A 71 -13.83 -12.73 0.46
C GLY A 71 -14.22 -13.06 1.90
N PRO A 72 -13.51 -14.01 2.53
CA PRO A 72 -13.77 -14.41 3.91
C PRO A 72 -13.48 -13.31 4.94
N GLY A 73 -12.78 -12.23 4.55
CA GLY A 73 -12.35 -11.15 5.43
C GLY A 73 -11.28 -11.59 6.44
N GLY A 74 -10.78 -10.63 7.23
CA GLY A 74 -9.84 -10.90 8.32
C GLY A 74 -8.36 -10.83 7.92
N SER A 75 -7.48 -11.14 8.88
CA SER A 75 -6.04 -11.17 8.66
C SER A 75 -5.62 -12.44 7.91
N ALA A 76 -4.74 -12.27 6.91
CA ALA A 76 -4.12 -13.42 6.25
C ALA A 76 -3.09 -14.12 7.14
N LEU A 77 -2.53 -13.43 8.15
CA LEU A 77 -1.56 -14.04 9.05
C LEU A 77 -2.23 -15.03 10.01
N PRO A 78 -1.53 -16.12 10.38
CA PRO A 78 -2.03 -17.14 11.30
C PRO A 78 -1.97 -16.66 12.76
N ARG A 79 -2.63 -15.57 13.04
CA ARG A 79 -2.74 -15.03 14.40
C ARG A 79 -4.12 -14.44 14.62
N ASP A 80 -4.56 -14.47 15.85
CA ASP A 80 -5.74 -13.72 16.26
C ASP A 80 -5.40 -12.22 16.35
N GLU A 81 -6.15 -11.41 15.63
CA GLU A 81 -6.17 -9.98 15.88
C GLU A 81 -6.75 -9.70 17.27
N SER A 82 -6.29 -8.63 17.91
CA SER A 82 -6.90 -8.22 19.19
C SER A 82 -8.38 -7.90 19.00
N GLU A 83 -9.18 -8.10 20.05
CA GLU A 83 -10.62 -7.80 20.00
C GLU A 83 -10.89 -6.32 19.68
N GLU A 84 -10.00 -5.44 20.09
CA GLU A 84 -10.08 -4.02 19.79
C GLU A 84 -9.89 -3.73 18.30
N VAL A 85 -8.92 -4.39 17.64
CA VAL A 85 -8.69 -4.26 16.19
C VAL A 85 -9.88 -4.84 15.41
N LYS A 86 -10.39 -6.01 15.82
CA LYS A 86 -11.57 -6.62 15.20
C LYS A 86 -12.80 -5.71 15.32
N ALA A 87 -13.03 -5.16 16.51
CA ALA A 87 -14.14 -4.24 16.76
C ALA A 87 -14.03 -2.98 15.90
N TYR A 88 -12.83 -2.40 15.80
CA TYR A 88 -12.60 -1.21 14.99
C TYR A 88 -12.78 -1.46 13.49
N ARG A 89 -12.28 -2.59 12.97
CA ARG A 89 -12.51 -2.98 11.57
C ARG A 89 -13.99 -3.18 11.25
N LYS A 90 -14.73 -3.78 12.19
CA LYS A 90 -16.17 -3.94 12.08
C LYS A 90 -16.88 -2.60 12.04
N GLU A 91 -16.55 -1.70 12.96
CA GLU A 91 -17.07 -0.32 12.97
C GLU A 91 -16.80 0.39 11.64
N LEU A 92 -15.58 0.31 11.13
CA LEU A 92 -15.23 0.89 9.82
C LEU A 92 -16.06 0.31 8.68
N SER A 93 -16.31 -1.01 8.70
CA SER A 93 -17.11 -1.67 7.66
C SER A 93 -18.58 -1.26 7.71
N GLU A 94 -19.14 -1.10 8.91
CA GLU A 94 -20.52 -0.66 9.13
C GLU A 94 -20.74 0.82 8.79
N ASN A 95 -19.70 1.66 9.04
CA ASN A 95 -19.74 3.10 8.80
C ASN A 95 -19.24 3.51 7.39
N ARG A 96 -18.87 2.56 6.55
CA ARG A 96 -18.39 2.85 5.18
C ARG A 96 -19.39 3.66 4.34
N GLY A 97 -20.67 3.58 4.61
CA GLY A 97 -21.71 4.28 3.88
C GLY A 97 -21.62 4.01 2.37
N ASP A 98 -21.95 5.01 1.56
CA ASP A 98 -21.85 4.97 0.08
C ASP A 98 -20.43 5.27 -0.45
N SER A 99 -19.39 5.31 0.42
CA SER A 99 -18.03 5.54 -0.04
C SER A 99 -17.56 4.38 -0.91
N SER A 100 -17.22 4.68 -2.16
CA SER A 100 -16.66 3.70 -3.09
C SER A 100 -15.33 3.19 -2.54
N PRO A 101 -15.12 1.88 -2.50
CA PRO A 101 -13.82 1.33 -2.12
C PRO A 101 -12.75 1.79 -3.10
N SER A 102 -11.50 1.80 -2.64
CA SER A 102 -10.35 2.08 -3.51
C SER A 102 -10.34 1.11 -4.70
N MET A 103 -9.98 1.63 -5.88
CA MET A 103 -9.81 0.82 -7.08
C MET A 103 -8.91 -0.40 -6.85
N LEU A 104 -7.99 -0.34 -5.89
CA LEU A 104 -7.08 -1.43 -5.52
C LEU A 104 -7.83 -2.69 -5.05
N PHE A 105 -8.99 -2.50 -4.43
CA PHE A 105 -9.82 -3.56 -3.82
C PHE A 105 -11.15 -3.79 -4.56
N LEU A 106 -11.19 -3.52 -5.85
CA LEU A 106 -12.37 -3.76 -6.68
C LEU A 106 -12.15 -4.89 -7.67
N ASN A 107 -13.23 -5.61 -7.96
CA ASN A 107 -13.31 -6.58 -9.05
C ASN A 107 -13.88 -5.94 -10.33
N PRO A 108 -13.68 -6.56 -11.52
CA PRO A 108 -14.45 -6.20 -12.70
C PRO A 108 -15.98 -6.32 -12.46
N PRO A 109 -16.83 -5.43 -13.01
CA PRO A 109 -16.50 -4.41 -14.01
C PRO A 109 -15.97 -3.09 -13.45
N ASP A 110 -16.16 -2.79 -12.16
CA ASP A 110 -15.84 -1.50 -11.57
C ASP A 110 -14.35 -1.19 -11.58
N HIS A 111 -13.50 -2.18 -11.22
CA HIS A 111 -12.05 -2.04 -11.37
C HIS A 111 -11.67 -1.67 -12.81
N THR A 112 -12.22 -2.38 -13.79
CA THR A 112 -11.89 -2.14 -15.21
C THR A 112 -12.27 -0.74 -15.64
N ARG A 113 -13.45 -0.27 -15.24
CA ARG A 113 -13.94 1.08 -15.52
C ARG A 113 -13.05 2.17 -14.94
N LEU A 114 -12.75 2.09 -13.65
CA LEU A 114 -11.91 3.08 -12.97
C LEU A 114 -10.47 3.07 -13.48
N ARG A 115 -9.89 1.88 -13.66
CA ARG A 115 -8.54 1.73 -14.21
C ARG A 115 -8.41 2.33 -15.62
N ALA A 116 -9.44 2.18 -16.45
CA ALA A 116 -9.45 2.79 -17.78
C ALA A 116 -9.40 4.32 -17.75
N LEU A 117 -10.04 4.95 -16.75
CA LEU A 117 -9.99 6.40 -16.54
C LEU A 117 -8.57 6.83 -16.13
N VAL A 118 -8.01 6.19 -15.11
CA VAL A 118 -6.66 6.50 -14.62
C VAL A 118 -5.59 6.26 -15.69
N SER A 119 -5.70 5.17 -16.46
CA SER A 119 -4.73 4.85 -17.52
C SER A 119 -4.66 5.88 -18.64
N ARG A 120 -5.71 6.69 -18.85
CA ARG A 120 -5.68 7.80 -19.83
C ARG A 120 -4.78 8.95 -19.39
N ALA A 121 -4.62 9.13 -18.10
CA ALA A 121 -3.78 10.16 -17.50
C ALA A 121 -2.32 9.67 -17.38
N PHE A 122 -2.09 8.40 -17.05
CA PHE A 122 -0.77 7.78 -16.93
C PHE A 122 -0.27 7.25 -18.29
N THR A 123 0.04 8.15 -19.22
CA THR A 123 0.60 7.78 -20.53
C THR A 123 2.14 7.83 -20.49
N PRO A 124 2.86 7.04 -21.31
CA PRO A 124 4.32 7.13 -21.43
C PRO A 124 4.80 8.57 -21.70
N LYS A 125 4.08 9.31 -22.54
CA LYS A 125 4.41 10.71 -22.84
C LYS A 125 4.32 11.61 -21.60
N ARG A 126 3.29 11.41 -20.77
CA ARG A 126 3.11 12.18 -19.52
C ARG A 126 4.23 11.88 -18.54
N VAL A 127 4.54 10.60 -18.37
CA VAL A 127 5.65 10.14 -17.48
C VAL A 127 7.00 10.69 -17.98
N ASP A 128 7.26 10.65 -19.28
CA ASP A 128 8.49 11.22 -19.85
C ASP A 128 8.57 12.74 -19.68
N SER A 129 7.45 13.47 -19.74
CA SER A 129 7.45 14.92 -19.52
C SER A 129 7.85 15.31 -18.09
N MET A 130 7.71 14.42 -17.12
CA MET A 130 8.11 14.67 -15.73
C MET A 130 9.61 14.50 -15.48
N ARG A 131 10.38 13.99 -16.46
CA ARG A 131 11.82 13.68 -16.29
C ARG A 131 12.62 14.87 -15.77
N ALA A 132 12.42 16.05 -16.32
CA ALA A 132 13.13 17.26 -15.90
C ALA A 132 12.81 17.65 -14.46
N SER A 133 11.53 17.58 -14.07
CA SER A 133 11.11 17.87 -12.70
C SER A 133 11.66 16.83 -11.70
N ILE A 134 11.59 15.54 -12.04
CA ILE A 134 12.16 14.47 -11.22
C ILE A 134 13.67 14.67 -11.04
N THR A 135 14.39 15.05 -12.11
CA THR A 135 15.82 15.34 -12.01
C THR A 135 16.07 16.49 -11.04
N SER A 136 15.36 17.62 -11.20
CA SER A 136 15.51 18.76 -10.29
C SER A 136 15.21 18.43 -8.84
N LEU A 137 14.11 17.69 -8.57
CA LEU A 137 13.77 17.24 -7.22
C LEU A 137 14.83 16.32 -6.62
N THR A 138 15.46 15.50 -7.47
CA THR A 138 16.53 14.60 -7.02
C THR A 138 17.80 15.40 -6.71
N GLU A 139 18.16 16.38 -7.54
CA GLU A 139 19.29 17.28 -7.32
C GLU A 139 19.11 18.08 -6.03
N ASP A 140 17.92 18.66 -5.79
CA ASP A 140 17.61 19.36 -4.54
C ASP A 140 17.80 18.45 -3.30
N CYS A 141 17.40 17.18 -3.36
CA CYS A 141 17.62 16.21 -2.29
C CYS A 141 19.11 15.90 -2.08
N LEU A 142 19.87 15.73 -3.17
CA LEU A 142 21.30 15.42 -3.11
C LEU A 142 22.12 16.62 -2.61
N ASP A 143 21.77 17.83 -3.02
CA ASP A 143 22.41 19.05 -2.54
C ASP A 143 22.18 19.22 -1.04
N ASN A 144 20.96 19.00 -0.57
CA ASN A 144 20.64 19.00 0.87
C ASN A 144 21.49 17.97 1.65
N LEU A 145 21.64 16.75 1.10
CA LEU A 145 22.47 15.71 1.70
C LEU A 145 23.94 16.13 1.75
N ALA A 146 24.45 16.76 0.69
CA ALA A 146 25.84 17.22 0.60
C ALA A 146 26.11 18.39 1.56
N GLU A 147 25.22 19.38 1.62
CA GLU A 147 25.34 20.54 2.53
C GLU A 147 25.36 20.13 4.00
N ASN A 148 24.61 19.11 4.38
CA ASN A 148 24.60 18.56 5.74
C ASN A 148 25.77 17.60 6.03
N GLY A 149 26.66 17.36 5.05
CA GLY A 149 27.80 16.46 5.21
C GLY A 149 27.42 14.98 5.33
N GLY A 150 26.24 14.62 4.88
CA GLY A 150 25.61 13.29 4.98
C GLY A 150 24.30 13.34 5.73
N GLY A 151 23.67 12.20 5.94
CA GLY A 151 22.41 12.07 6.70
C GLY A 151 21.70 10.76 6.44
N ASP A 152 20.52 10.61 7.01
CA ASP A 152 19.67 9.47 6.73
C ASP A 152 19.04 9.63 5.32
N ALA A 153 19.39 8.71 4.44
CA ALA A 153 18.88 8.70 3.08
C ALA A 153 17.34 8.55 3.01
N MET A 154 16.72 7.87 3.98
CA MET A 154 15.27 7.73 4.04
C MET A 154 14.58 9.03 4.44
N GLU A 155 15.18 9.83 5.33
CA GLU A 155 14.65 11.15 5.68
C GLU A 155 14.71 12.12 4.50
N ILE A 156 15.77 12.06 3.69
CA ILE A 156 16.02 13.00 2.60
C ILE A 156 15.36 12.55 1.30
N LEU A 157 15.55 11.31 0.89
CA LEU A 157 15.08 10.77 -0.38
C LEU A 157 13.71 10.07 -0.28
N GLY A 158 13.28 9.67 0.91
CA GLY A 158 12.06 8.89 1.11
C GLY A 158 10.79 9.60 0.64
N PHE A 159 10.79 10.94 0.63
CA PHE A 159 9.67 11.73 0.12
C PHE A 159 9.75 12.08 -1.36
N LEU A 160 10.83 11.74 -2.06
CA LEU A 160 10.95 12.01 -3.50
C LEU A 160 9.78 11.39 -4.31
N PRO A 161 9.41 10.10 -4.12
CA PRO A 161 8.26 9.54 -4.82
C PRO A 161 6.93 10.24 -4.48
N VAL A 162 6.74 10.65 -3.23
CA VAL A 162 5.54 11.36 -2.78
C VAL A 162 5.45 12.73 -3.44
N ASN A 163 6.56 13.44 -3.55
CA ASN A 163 6.63 14.73 -4.24
C ASN A 163 6.33 14.59 -5.73
N VAL A 164 6.89 13.57 -6.38
CA VAL A 164 6.67 13.27 -7.79
C VAL A 164 5.20 12.96 -8.08
N ILE A 165 4.56 12.10 -7.27
CA ILE A 165 3.14 11.82 -7.46
C ILE A 165 2.26 13.03 -7.10
N GLY A 166 2.64 13.79 -6.07
CA GLY A 166 1.97 15.03 -5.68
C GLY A 166 1.95 16.03 -6.83
N GLU A 167 3.10 16.26 -7.50
CA GLU A 167 3.18 17.11 -8.70
C GLU A 167 2.30 16.57 -9.83
N LEU A 168 2.32 15.26 -10.07
CA LEU A 168 1.52 14.63 -11.11
C LEU A 168 0.01 14.82 -10.88
N VAL A 169 -0.47 14.69 -9.64
CA VAL A 169 -1.88 14.85 -9.28
C VAL A 169 -2.27 16.29 -8.93
N GLY A 170 -1.34 17.24 -9.12
CA GLY A 170 -1.60 18.67 -8.99
C GLY A 170 -1.59 19.22 -7.56
N VAL A 171 -0.98 18.53 -6.59
CA VAL A 171 -0.76 19.05 -5.24
C VAL A 171 0.25 20.20 -5.30
N PRO A 172 -0.09 21.43 -4.89
CA PRO A 172 0.85 22.55 -4.87
C PRO A 172 2.07 22.26 -3.98
N LYS A 173 3.26 22.75 -4.40
CA LYS A 173 4.49 22.57 -3.61
C LYS A 173 4.37 23.14 -2.19
N SER A 174 3.59 24.20 -2.01
CA SER A 174 3.30 24.79 -0.69
C SER A 174 2.63 23.82 0.28
N ASP A 175 1.95 22.81 -0.24
CA ASP A 175 1.13 21.90 0.56
C ASP A 175 1.85 20.55 0.82
N TRP A 176 3.07 20.38 0.30
CA TRP A 176 3.80 19.13 0.42
C TRP A 176 4.12 18.75 1.86
N ASP A 177 4.50 19.70 2.69
CA ASP A 177 4.80 19.45 4.11
C ASP A 177 3.56 19.04 4.91
N TYR A 178 2.39 19.52 4.50
CA TYR A 178 1.10 19.06 5.01
C TYR A 178 0.73 17.67 4.48
N PHE A 179 0.96 17.41 3.21
CA PHE A 179 0.50 16.20 2.53
C PHE A 179 1.34 14.96 2.84
N ARG A 180 2.67 15.11 3.02
CA ARG A 180 3.59 13.99 3.28
C ARG A 180 3.22 13.14 4.50
N PRO A 181 2.94 13.73 5.68
CA PRO A 181 2.53 12.94 6.85
C PRO A 181 1.25 12.13 6.62
N LEU A 182 0.30 12.68 5.87
CA LEU A 182 -0.96 12.00 5.54
C LEU A 182 -0.70 10.75 4.67
N VAL A 183 0.16 10.87 3.66
CA VAL A 183 0.55 9.71 2.83
C VAL A 183 1.24 8.64 3.68
N THR A 184 2.17 9.03 4.54
CA THR A 184 2.89 8.11 5.42
C THR A 184 1.94 7.38 6.36
N ALA A 185 1.03 8.09 7.01
CA ALA A 185 0.03 7.48 7.89
C ALA A 185 -0.96 6.59 7.11
N GLY A 186 -1.35 7.01 5.90
CA GLY A 186 -2.28 6.25 5.05
C GLY A 186 -1.78 4.86 4.69
N VAL A 187 -0.48 4.69 4.42
CA VAL A 187 0.08 3.39 4.04
C VAL A 187 0.24 2.43 5.20
N ALA A 188 0.21 2.89 6.44
CA ALA A 188 0.36 2.03 7.62
C ALA A 188 -0.72 0.94 7.72
N SER A 189 -1.92 1.18 7.17
CA SER A 189 -2.99 0.17 7.10
C SER A 189 -2.70 -1.00 6.16
N LEU A 190 -1.70 -0.88 5.29
CA LEU A 190 -1.27 -1.94 4.36
C LEU A 190 -0.26 -2.89 4.99
N GLU A 191 0.22 -2.59 6.19
CA GLU A 191 1.10 -3.48 6.93
C GLU A 191 0.39 -4.80 7.27
N ALA A 192 1.18 -5.88 7.32
CA ALA A 192 0.65 -7.21 7.58
C ALA A 192 -0.01 -7.35 8.97
N ALA A 193 0.40 -6.50 9.91
CA ALA A 193 -0.03 -6.56 11.30
C ALA A 193 -0.12 -5.17 11.96
N PRO A 194 -0.95 -4.25 11.43
CA PRO A 194 -1.05 -2.91 11.98
C PRO A 194 -1.64 -2.94 13.39
N SER A 195 -1.12 -2.07 14.27
CA SER A 195 -1.71 -1.79 15.57
C SER A 195 -3.03 -1.02 15.43
N LEU A 196 -3.81 -0.96 16.51
CA LEU A 196 -5.04 -0.18 16.54
C LEU A 196 -4.76 1.31 16.29
N ASP A 197 -3.69 1.85 16.85
CA ASP A 197 -3.33 3.27 16.69
C ASP A 197 -2.92 3.58 15.25
N GLU A 198 -2.16 2.69 14.60
CA GLU A 198 -1.81 2.82 13.18
C GLU A 198 -3.05 2.76 12.28
N LEU A 199 -4.02 1.87 12.58
CA LEU A 199 -5.28 1.81 11.84
C LEU A 199 -6.11 3.10 11.99
N LYS A 200 -6.20 3.63 13.21
CA LYS A 200 -6.89 4.89 13.48
C LYS A 200 -6.21 6.07 12.78
N ALA A 201 -4.89 6.16 12.87
CA ALA A 201 -4.12 7.20 12.21
C ALA A 201 -4.28 7.12 10.67
N SER A 202 -4.22 5.91 10.11
CA SER A 202 -4.44 5.68 8.68
C SER A 202 -5.85 6.10 8.25
N THR A 203 -6.88 5.73 9.02
CA THR A 203 -8.27 6.11 8.72
C THR A 203 -8.44 7.64 8.76
N ALA A 204 -7.90 8.31 9.76
CA ALA A 204 -7.95 9.77 9.86
C ALA A 204 -7.24 10.43 8.66
N ALA A 205 -6.06 9.94 8.30
CA ALA A 205 -5.30 10.44 7.15
C ALA A 205 -6.07 10.27 5.83
N PHE A 206 -6.75 9.14 5.62
CA PHE A 206 -7.59 8.93 4.43
C PHE A 206 -8.77 9.90 4.37
N ILE A 207 -9.44 10.18 5.49
CA ILE A 207 -10.53 11.15 5.55
C ILE A 207 -10.00 12.53 5.16
N GLU A 208 -8.91 12.97 5.76
CA GLU A 208 -8.29 14.27 5.52
C GLU A 208 -7.79 14.41 4.07
N MET A 209 -7.14 13.38 3.52
CA MET A 209 -6.75 13.36 2.11
C MET A 209 -7.96 13.45 1.17
N ASN A 210 -9.05 12.77 1.50
CA ASN A 210 -10.27 12.81 0.67
C ASN A 210 -10.90 14.22 0.68
N GLU A 211 -10.93 14.89 1.82
CA GLU A 211 -11.39 16.28 1.92
C GLU A 211 -10.48 17.22 1.13
N TYR A 212 -9.17 17.10 1.26
CA TYR A 212 -8.19 17.88 0.51
C TYR A 212 -8.37 17.71 -1.00
N PHE A 213 -8.42 16.49 -1.49
CA PHE A 213 -8.62 16.25 -2.94
C PHE A 213 -9.99 16.67 -3.43
N THR A 214 -11.02 16.62 -2.60
CA THR A 214 -12.36 17.14 -2.96
C THR A 214 -12.31 18.65 -3.20
N GLN A 215 -11.59 19.39 -2.36
CA GLN A 215 -11.38 20.82 -2.53
C GLN A 215 -10.51 21.12 -3.75
N LEU A 216 -9.39 20.41 -3.91
CA LEU A 216 -8.49 20.58 -5.07
C LEU A 216 -9.23 20.33 -6.39
N LEU A 217 -10.07 19.30 -6.45
CA LEU A 217 -10.89 19.00 -7.62
C LEU A 217 -11.92 20.10 -7.93
N ALA A 218 -12.52 20.70 -6.89
CA ALA A 218 -13.42 21.84 -7.07
C ALA A 218 -12.69 23.03 -7.68
N GLU A 219 -11.51 23.37 -7.17
CA GLU A 219 -10.64 24.43 -7.73
C GLU A 219 -10.24 24.16 -9.19
N ARG A 220 -9.89 22.90 -9.53
CA ARG A 220 -9.52 22.52 -10.90
C ARG A 220 -10.68 22.57 -11.88
N LYS A 221 -11.91 22.36 -11.42
CA LYS A 221 -13.12 22.57 -12.26
C LYS A 221 -13.32 24.04 -12.63
N GLU A 222 -12.99 24.95 -11.71
CA GLU A 222 -13.09 26.39 -11.95
C GLU A 222 -11.87 26.93 -12.72
N SER A 223 -10.70 26.42 -12.44
CA SER A 223 -9.43 26.86 -13.01
C SER A 223 -8.56 25.64 -13.40
N PRO A 224 -8.81 25.05 -14.59
CA PRO A 224 -8.05 23.89 -15.07
C PRO A 224 -6.55 24.19 -15.19
N ARG A 225 -5.70 23.22 -14.84
CA ARG A 225 -4.24 23.27 -15.00
C ARG A 225 -3.77 22.04 -15.79
N ASP A 226 -2.47 22.03 -16.15
CA ASP A 226 -1.85 20.88 -16.81
C ASP A 226 -1.38 19.82 -15.78
N ASP A 227 -2.32 19.36 -14.93
CA ASP A 227 -2.19 18.28 -13.99
C ASP A 227 -3.21 17.16 -14.28
N LEU A 228 -3.30 16.12 -13.43
CA LEU A 228 -4.24 15.00 -13.61
C LEU A 228 -5.69 15.40 -13.40
#